data_14d4ab86a5e319ed4e1d78cd2be7ea36
#
_entry.id   14d4ab86a5e319ed4e1d78cd2be7ea36
#
_cell.length_a   1.000
_cell.length_b   1.000
_cell.length_c   1.000
_cell.angle_alpha   90.00
_cell.angle_beta   90.00
_cell.angle_gamma   90.00
#
_symmetry.space_group_name_H-M   'P 1'
#
loop_
_entity.id
_entity.type
_entity.pdbx_description
1 polymer ?
#
loop_
_entity_poly.entity_id
_entity_poly.type
_entity_poly.pdbx_seq_one_letter_code
_entity_poly.pdbx_strand_id
1 'polypeptide(L)'
;NPANEEEWVDTALTQNLGIRAGQEQLTAARRTVRARRAGHYPTIDATVTQLHSVTGAQNFYGADTTDQTVYGLQFNMPLYSGGLTRARTKEAQAQKNQAQELLLNQQRNVTRDTRNLYQAVATDVVRVKARLKAIQSSQSALEATQTGYEVGTRNIVDVLQAQQRLFSSQFDYADSRYNYVSNLMRLKQVAGSLIDADLAELNNFT
;
A
#
# COMPACT_ATOMS: atom_id res chain seq x y z
N ASN A 1 -6.61 -1.36 -19.64
CA ASN A 1 -6.87 -0.20 -18.79
C ASN A 1 -8.38 0.00 -18.70
N PRO A 2 -8.93 0.23 -17.49
CA PRO A 2 -10.34 0.56 -17.32
C PRO A 2 -10.75 1.77 -18.16
N ALA A 3 -11.96 1.74 -18.75
CA ALA A 3 -12.39 2.74 -19.70
C ALA A 3 -12.89 4.04 -19.04
N ASN A 4 -13.35 3.95 -17.78
CA ASN A 4 -13.94 5.08 -17.07
C ASN A 4 -13.53 5.14 -15.59
N GLU A 5 -13.88 6.23 -14.91
CA GLU A 5 -13.54 6.48 -13.50
C GLU A 5 -14.07 5.38 -12.56
N GLU A 6 -15.31 4.92 -12.77
CA GLU A 6 -15.96 3.92 -11.91
C GLU A 6 -15.28 2.56 -12.03
N GLU A 7 -14.86 2.16 -13.22
CA GLU A 7 -14.11 0.90 -13.42
C GLU A 7 -12.74 0.93 -12.70
N TRP A 8 -12.08 2.08 -12.68
CA TRP A 8 -10.85 2.26 -11.90
C TRP A 8 -11.12 2.12 -10.40
N VAL A 9 -12.22 2.69 -9.89
CA VAL A 9 -12.62 2.58 -8.49
C VAL A 9 -12.94 1.14 -8.13
N ASP A 10 -13.69 0.42 -8.96
CA ASP A 10 -14.03 -1.00 -8.73
C ASP A 10 -12.78 -1.88 -8.73
N THR A 11 -11.87 -1.63 -9.67
CA THR A 11 -10.58 -2.32 -9.71
C THR A 11 -9.78 -2.05 -8.42
N ALA A 12 -9.70 -0.80 -7.97
CA ALA A 12 -9.02 -0.43 -6.75
C ALA A 12 -9.64 -1.08 -5.51
N LEU A 13 -10.97 -1.11 -5.40
CA LEU A 13 -11.65 -1.73 -4.26
C LEU A 13 -11.43 -3.26 -4.19
N THR A 14 -11.21 -3.91 -5.34
CA THR A 14 -10.99 -5.37 -5.40
C THR A 14 -9.54 -5.78 -5.31
N GLN A 15 -8.62 -5.00 -5.90
CA GLN A 15 -7.22 -5.40 -6.07
C GLN A 15 -6.25 -4.67 -5.13
N ASN A 16 -6.65 -3.55 -4.51
CA ASN A 16 -5.76 -2.79 -3.63
C ASN A 16 -5.27 -3.63 -2.45
N LEU A 17 -3.95 -3.78 -2.33
CA LEU A 17 -3.30 -4.60 -1.31
C LEU A 17 -3.56 -4.09 0.12
N GLY A 18 -3.71 -2.78 0.30
CA GLY A 18 -4.04 -2.17 1.59
C GLY A 18 -5.44 -2.56 2.08
N ILE A 19 -6.43 -2.61 1.16
CA ILE A 19 -7.79 -3.08 1.48
C ILE A 19 -7.77 -4.57 1.83
N ARG A 20 -7.04 -5.40 1.07
CA ARG A 20 -6.89 -6.83 1.38
C ARG A 20 -6.23 -7.05 2.74
N ALA A 21 -5.17 -6.32 3.05
CA ALA A 21 -4.54 -6.37 4.37
C ALA A 21 -5.52 -5.99 5.49
N GLY A 22 -6.33 -4.95 5.31
CA GLY A 22 -7.38 -4.55 6.24
C GLY A 22 -8.47 -5.61 6.44
N GLN A 23 -8.85 -6.32 5.38
CA GLN A 23 -9.81 -7.45 5.44
C GLN A 23 -9.26 -8.61 6.28
N GLU A 24 -7.98 -8.96 6.07
CA GLU A 24 -7.33 -10.01 6.87
C GLU A 24 -7.18 -9.58 8.34
N GLN A 25 -6.89 -8.32 8.59
CA GLN A 25 -6.82 -7.78 9.95
C GLN A 25 -8.17 -7.82 10.67
N LEU A 26 -9.27 -7.50 9.97
CA LEU A 26 -10.63 -7.68 10.50
C LEU A 26 -10.94 -9.16 10.75
N THR A 27 -10.52 -10.05 9.86
CA THR A 27 -10.67 -11.51 10.03
C THR A 27 -9.90 -12.00 11.24
N ALA A 28 -8.68 -11.56 11.47
CA ALA A 28 -7.88 -11.87 12.66
C ALA A 28 -8.58 -11.37 13.94
N ALA A 29 -9.10 -10.13 13.93
CA ALA A 29 -9.84 -9.59 15.06
C ALA A 29 -11.12 -10.39 15.38
N ARG A 30 -11.85 -10.86 14.36
CA ARG A 30 -13.02 -11.75 14.52
C ARG A 30 -12.62 -13.08 15.16
N ARG A 31 -11.49 -13.66 14.76
CA ARG A 31 -10.93 -14.89 15.36
C ARG A 31 -10.54 -14.66 16.81
N THR A 32 -9.94 -13.51 17.13
CA THR A 32 -9.58 -13.11 18.49
C THR A 32 -10.80 -13.04 19.40
N VAL A 33 -11.92 -12.46 18.93
CA VAL A 33 -13.19 -12.48 19.70
C VAL A 33 -13.64 -13.91 20.01
N ARG A 34 -13.57 -14.83 19.04
CA ARG A 34 -13.92 -16.24 19.26
C ARG A 34 -12.99 -16.90 20.28
N ALA A 35 -11.68 -16.65 20.18
CA ALA A 35 -10.69 -17.18 21.11
C ALA A 35 -10.92 -16.67 22.54
N ARG A 36 -11.24 -15.37 22.72
CA ARG A 36 -11.58 -14.83 24.04
C ARG A 36 -12.86 -15.39 24.63
N ARG A 37 -13.86 -15.66 23.76
CA ARG A 37 -15.09 -16.34 24.15
C ARG A 37 -14.86 -17.79 24.58
N ALA A 38 -13.91 -18.48 23.94
CA ALA A 38 -13.53 -19.85 24.26
C ALA A 38 -12.95 -20.00 25.67
N GLY A 39 -12.53 -18.93 26.34
CA GLY A 39 -12.10 -18.93 27.73
C GLY A 39 -13.19 -19.34 28.74
N HIS A 40 -14.43 -19.55 28.31
CA HIS A 40 -15.49 -20.19 29.10
C HIS A 40 -15.54 -21.71 28.95
N TYR A 41 -14.80 -22.27 27.98
CA TYR A 41 -14.79 -23.71 27.73
C TYR A 41 -13.65 -24.40 28.53
N PRO A 42 -13.80 -25.68 28.83
CA PRO A 42 -12.74 -26.45 29.45
C PRO A 42 -11.54 -26.62 28.51
N THR A 43 -10.34 -26.68 29.06
CA THR A 43 -9.12 -27.10 28.36
C THR A 43 -8.70 -28.48 28.81
N ILE A 44 -8.14 -29.25 27.88
CA ILE A 44 -7.54 -30.56 28.11
C ILE A 44 -6.09 -30.47 27.64
N ASP A 45 -5.17 -30.63 28.57
CA ASP A 45 -3.74 -30.60 28.32
C ASP A 45 -3.15 -32.01 28.53
N ALA A 46 -2.44 -32.51 27.51
CA ALA A 46 -1.68 -33.75 27.59
C ALA A 46 -0.20 -33.41 27.73
N THR A 47 0.44 -33.95 28.75
CA THR A 47 1.86 -33.72 29.04
C THR A 47 2.62 -35.02 29.04
N VAL A 48 3.80 -35.04 28.45
CA VAL A 48 4.77 -36.11 28.53
C VAL A 48 6.07 -35.49 29.03
N THR A 49 6.49 -35.94 30.23
CA THR A 49 7.72 -35.44 30.84
C THR A 49 8.67 -36.62 31.00
N GLN A 50 9.85 -36.52 30.38
CA GLN A 50 10.95 -37.45 30.59
C GLN A 50 11.96 -36.82 31.53
N LEU A 51 12.20 -37.46 32.67
CA LEU A 51 13.17 -37.05 33.67
C LEU A 51 14.29 -38.06 33.68
N HIS A 52 15.50 -37.62 33.39
CA HIS A 52 16.72 -38.36 33.56
C HIS A 52 17.46 -37.80 34.78
N SER A 53 17.61 -38.58 35.84
CA SER A 53 18.27 -38.15 37.07
C SER A 53 19.46 -39.07 37.34
N VAL A 54 20.63 -38.46 37.48
CA VAL A 54 21.85 -39.15 37.93
C VAL A 54 22.17 -38.63 39.32
N THR A 55 22.00 -39.52 40.31
CA THR A 55 22.37 -39.19 41.68
C THR A 55 23.80 -39.63 41.88
N GLY A 56 24.73 -38.64 41.98
CA GLY A 56 26.15 -38.92 42.31
C GLY A 56 26.28 -39.44 43.71
N ALA A 57 26.73 -40.66 43.86
CA ALA A 57 26.97 -41.26 45.17
C ALA A 57 28.23 -40.68 45.81
N GLN A 58 28.05 -39.94 46.88
CA GLN A 58 29.13 -39.70 47.84
C GLN A 58 29.29 -40.89 48.81
N ASN A 59 28.52 -41.94 48.60
CA ASN A 59 28.56 -43.17 49.43
C ASN A 59 28.94 -44.36 48.58
N PHE A 60 29.52 -45.37 49.25
CA PHE A 60 30.18 -46.59 48.78
C PHE A 60 29.41 -47.52 47.80
N TYR A 61 28.17 -47.13 47.37
CA TYR A 61 27.26 -47.93 46.53
C TYR A 61 27.09 -47.50 45.07
N GLY A 62 27.95 -46.65 44.54
CA GLY A 62 27.90 -46.28 43.12
C GLY A 62 26.83 -45.21 42.74
N ALA A 63 26.93 -44.65 41.52
CA ALA A 63 25.95 -43.71 40.97
C ALA A 63 24.68 -44.47 40.58
N ASP A 64 23.52 -43.97 41.04
CA ASP A 64 22.20 -44.46 40.60
C ASP A 64 21.63 -43.56 39.52
N THR A 65 21.27 -44.19 38.40
CA THR A 65 20.67 -43.51 37.25
C THR A 65 19.20 -43.89 37.18
N THR A 66 18.32 -42.91 37.27
CA THR A 66 16.86 -43.12 37.17
C THR A 66 16.32 -42.44 35.96
N ASP A 67 15.72 -43.21 35.06
CA ASP A 67 14.95 -42.73 33.92
C ASP A 67 13.45 -42.87 34.23
N GLN A 68 12.77 -41.75 34.24
CA GLN A 68 11.31 -41.71 34.50
C GLN A 68 10.60 -40.99 33.38
N THR A 69 9.59 -41.65 32.79
CA THR A 69 8.67 -41.01 31.85
C THR A 69 7.30 -40.90 32.50
N VAL A 70 6.81 -39.67 32.64
CA VAL A 70 5.49 -39.39 33.24
C VAL A 70 4.57 -38.91 32.15
N TYR A 71 3.43 -39.57 32.00
CA TYR A 71 2.32 -39.16 31.14
C TYR A 71 1.25 -38.53 32.01
N GLY A 72 0.82 -37.31 31.67
CA GLY A 72 -0.20 -36.59 32.40
C GLY A 72 -1.34 -36.15 31.47
N LEU A 73 -2.56 -36.22 31.95
CA LEU A 73 -3.73 -35.61 31.32
C LEU A 73 -4.39 -34.71 32.34
N GLN A 74 -4.45 -33.42 32.01
CA GLN A 74 -5.04 -32.39 32.90
C GLN A 74 -6.28 -31.80 32.24
N PHE A 75 -7.41 -31.86 32.95
CA PHE A 75 -8.66 -31.20 32.60
C PHE A 75 -8.83 -29.99 33.49
N ASN A 76 -8.98 -28.78 32.87
CA ASN A 76 -9.20 -27.54 33.59
C ASN A 76 -10.46 -26.85 33.08
N MET A 77 -11.45 -26.62 33.95
CA MET A 77 -12.70 -25.92 33.63
C MET A 77 -12.88 -24.75 34.59
N PRO A 78 -12.77 -23.48 34.11
CA PRO A 78 -13.00 -22.32 34.95
C PRO A 78 -14.50 -22.13 35.18
N LEU A 79 -15.01 -22.43 36.39
CA LEU A 79 -16.41 -22.23 36.74
C LEU A 79 -16.77 -20.75 36.95
N TYR A 80 -15.83 -19.99 37.50
CA TYR A 80 -15.99 -18.54 37.73
C TYR A 80 -14.64 -17.84 37.74
N SER A 81 -14.51 -16.79 36.91
CA SER A 81 -13.27 -15.99 36.76
C SER A 81 -13.44 -14.53 37.14
N GLY A 82 -14.40 -14.19 38.06
CA GLY A 82 -14.61 -12.80 38.48
C GLY A 82 -15.00 -11.84 37.35
N GLY A 83 -15.60 -12.33 36.27
CA GLY A 83 -15.97 -11.52 35.09
C GLY A 83 -14.82 -11.25 34.11
N LEU A 84 -13.62 -11.77 34.34
CA LEU A 84 -12.42 -11.53 33.51
C LEU A 84 -12.65 -11.96 32.04
N THR A 85 -13.17 -13.15 31.79
CA THR A 85 -13.45 -13.66 30.44
C THR A 85 -14.45 -12.79 29.69
N ARG A 86 -15.48 -12.31 30.40
CA ARG A 86 -16.50 -11.39 29.84
C ARG A 86 -15.86 -10.03 29.49
N ALA A 87 -15.01 -9.48 30.37
CA ALA A 87 -14.31 -8.21 30.12
C ALA A 87 -13.36 -8.31 28.93
N ARG A 88 -12.55 -9.39 28.85
CA ARG A 88 -11.66 -9.68 27.71
C ARG A 88 -12.43 -9.87 26.40
N THR A 89 -13.60 -10.47 26.45
CA THR A 89 -14.46 -10.62 25.25
C THR A 89 -15.00 -9.28 24.78
N LYS A 90 -15.43 -8.40 25.71
CA LYS A 90 -15.85 -7.03 25.37
C LYS A 90 -14.70 -6.20 24.76
N GLU A 91 -13.51 -6.27 25.34
CA GLU A 91 -12.30 -5.64 24.81
C GLU A 91 -12.03 -6.11 23.36
N ALA A 92 -11.98 -7.41 23.13
CA ALA A 92 -11.78 -7.97 21.78
C ALA A 92 -12.90 -7.56 20.81
N GLN A 93 -14.14 -7.41 21.28
CA GLN A 93 -15.25 -6.91 20.45
C GLN A 93 -15.06 -5.45 20.06
N ALA A 94 -14.54 -4.60 20.98
CA ALA A 94 -14.20 -3.21 20.68
C ALA A 94 -13.06 -3.12 19.66
N GLN A 95 -12.02 -3.93 19.81
CA GLN A 95 -10.90 -4.04 18.86
C GLN A 95 -11.36 -4.52 17.48
N LYS A 96 -12.29 -5.47 17.41
CA LYS A 96 -12.91 -5.89 16.14
C LYS A 96 -13.68 -4.74 15.47
N ASN A 97 -14.44 -3.97 16.24
CA ASN A 97 -15.17 -2.81 15.71
C ASN A 97 -14.18 -1.74 15.20
N GLN A 98 -13.10 -1.47 15.94
CA GLN A 98 -12.03 -0.58 15.49
C GLN A 98 -11.42 -1.05 14.16
N ALA A 99 -11.09 -2.33 14.01
CA ALA A 99 -10.57 -2.89 12.76
C ALA A 99 -11.56 -2.74 11.59
N GLN A 100 -12.86 -2.85 11.86
CA GLN A 100 -13.92 -2.64 10.87
C GLN A 100 -13.97 -1.18 10.39
N GLU A 101 -13.92 -0.23 11.31
CA GLU A 101 -13.94 1.20 10.96
C GLU A 101 -12.66 1.62 10.21
N LEU A 102 -11.50 1.07 10.59
CA LEU A 102 -10.25 1.29 9.86
C LEU A 102 -10.33 0.77 8.42
N LEU A 103 -10.91 -0.40 8.19
CA LEU A 103 -11.13 -0.94 6.85
C LEU A 103 -12.07 -0.03 6.03
N LEU A 104 -13.18 0.44 6.61
CA LEU A 104 -14.09 1.36 5.94
C LEU A 104 -13.40 2.69 5.58
N ASN A 105 -12.58 3.21 6.49
CA ASN A 105 -11.78 4.41 6.22
C ASN A 105 -10.79 4.19 5.07
N GLN A 106 -10.11 3.03 5.07
CA GLN A 106 -9.20 2.67 3.99
C GLN A 106 -9.91 2.60 2.63
N GLN A 107 -11.09 1.98 2.57
CA GLN A 107 -11.89 1.91 1.33
C GLN A 107 -12.28 3.29 0.83
N ARG A 108 -12.73 4.19 1.72
CA ARG A 108 -13.08 5.57 1.36
C ARG A 108 -11.87 6.36 0.85
N ASN A 109 -10.71 6.18 1.49
CA ASN A 109 -9.47 6.84 1.07
C ASN A 109 -9.04 6.36 -0.31
N VAL A 110 -9.01 5.05 -0.55
CA VAL A 110 -8.67 4.47 -1.86
C VAL A 110 -9.62 4.97 -2.94
N THR A 111 -10.93 5.00 -2.68
CA THR A 111 -11.92 5.53 -3.62
C THR A 111 -11.64 6.99 -3.98
N ARG A 112 -11.42 7.83 -2.98
CA ARG A 112 -11.12 9.26 -3.18
C ARG A 112 -9.82 9.45 -3.96
N ASP A 113 -8.77 8.74 -3.56
CA ASP A 113 -7.44 8.88 -4.15
C ASP A 113 -7.44 8.38 -5.61
N THR A 114 -8.17 7.29 -5.91
CA THR A 114 -8.36 6.79 -7.28
C THR A 114 -9.06 7.83 -8.16
N ARG A 115 -10.15 8.45 -7.67
CA ARG A 115 -10.87 9.49 -8.42
C ARG A 115 -10.00 10.71 -8.68
N ASN A 116 -9.30 11.19 -7.65
CA ASN A 116 -8.40 12.32 -7.78
C ASN A 116 -7.28 12.06 -8.80
N LEU A 117 -6.67 10.87 -8.76
CA LEU A 117 -5.62 10.51 -9.69
C LEU A 117 -6.14 10.31 -11.11
N TYR A 118 -7.32 9.73 -11.29
CA TYR A 118 -7.96 9.63 -12.60
C TYR A 118 -8.18 10.99 -13.24
N GLN A 119 -8.73 11.95 -12.48
CA GLN A 119 -8.95 13.32 -12.95
C GLN A 119 -7.63 14.05 -13.24
N ALA A 120 -6.59 13.80 -12.41
CA ALA A 120 -5.26 14.35 -12.66
C ALA A 120 -4.70 13.84 -13.99
N VAL A 121 -4.75 12.51 -14.24
CA VAL A 121 -4.30 11.89 -15.49
C VAL A 121 -5.08 12.44 -16.69
N ALA A 122 -6.40 12.57 -16.60
CA ALA A 122 -7.22 13.14 -17.66
C ALA A 122 -6.83 14.61 -17.98
N THR A 123 -6.53 15.39 -16.93
CA THR A 123 -6.06 16.78 -17.07
C THR A 123 -4.66 16.82 -17.69
N ASP A 124 -3.76 15.92 -17.28
CA ASP A 124 -2.40 15.87 -17.80
C ASP A 124 -2.36 15.55 -19.30
N VAL A 125 -3.25 14.67 -19.79
CA VAL A 125 -3.38 14.40 -21.24
C VAL A 125 -3.68 15.70 -22.02
N VAL A 126 -4.60 16.53 -21.52
CA VAL A 126 -4.95 17.81 -22.15
C VAL A 126 -3.76 18.78 -22.05
N ARG A 127 -3.12 18.83 -20.89
CA ARG A 127 -1.94 19.68 -20.63
C ARG A 127 -0.79 19.37 -21.57
N VAL A 128 -0.43 18.10 -21.74
CA VAL A 128 0.65 17.67 -22.66
C VAL A 128 0.35 18.10 -24.10
N LYS A 129 -0.91 17.93 -24.57
CA LYS A 129 -1.33 18.40 -25.89
C LYS A 129 -1.22 19.92 -26.07
N ALA A 130 -1.60 20.66 -25.03
CA ALA A 130 -1.49 22.12 -25.04
C ALA A 130 -0.04 22.60 -25.05
N ARG A 131 0.84 21.96 -24.25
CA ARG A 131 2.28 22.27 -24.22
C ARG A 131 2.98 21.95 -25.55
N LEU A 132 2.59 20.87 -26.23
CA LEU A 132 3.09 20.56 -27.56
C LEU A 132 2.75 21.68 -28.57
N LYS A 133 1.49 22.21 -28.53
CA LYS A 133 1.10 23.36 -29.37
C LYS A 133 1.87 24.63 -29.01
N ALA A 134 2.18 24.84 -27.73
CA ALA A 134 2.97 25.98 -27.27
C ALA A 134 4.40 25.96 -27.87
N ILE A 135 5.03 24.78 -27.97
CA ILE A 135 6.33 24.64 -28.67
C ILE A 135 6.19 25.08 -30.14
N GLN A 136 5.18 24.59 -30.86
CA GLN A 136 4.97 24.98 -32.26
C GLN A 136 4.83 26.51 -32.42
N SER A 137 4.01 27.13 -31.56
CA SER A 137 3.82 28.58 -31.58
C SER A 137 5.12 29.33 -31.22
N SER A 138 5.88 28.89 -30.25
CA SER A 138 7.16 29.51 -29.85
C SER A 138 8.22 29.35 -30.95
N GLN A 139 8.24 28.22 -31.64
CA GLN A 139 9.10 27.96 -32.78
C GLN A 139 8.80 28.95 -33.93
N SER A 140 7.52 29.06 -34.33
CA SER A 140 7.10 30.01 -35.38
C SER A 140 7.39 31.49 -35.01
N ALA A 141 7.24 31.82 -33.71
CA ALA A 141 7.57 33.16 -33.22
C ALA A 141 9.10 33.43 -33.29
N LEU A 142 9.92 32.44 -32.99
CA LEU A 142 11.38 32.54 -33.13
C LEU A 142 11.77 32.76 -34.59
N GLU A 143 11.25 31.94 -35.52
CA GLU A 143 11.51 32.06 -36.97
C GLU A 143 11.12 33.44 -37.51
N ALA A 144 9.93 33.95 -37.17
CA ALA A 144 9.49 35.27 -37.56
C ALA A 144 10.39 36.38 -36.99
N THR A 145 10.89 36.22 -35.74
CA THR A 145 11.75 37.21 -35.10
C THR A 145 13.15 37.18 -35.72
N GLN A 146 13.67 35.98 -36.07
CA GLN A 146 14.94 35.84 -36.79
C GLN A 146 14.88 36.51 -38.18
N THR A 147 13.84 36.26 -38.95
CA THR A 147 13.62 36.90 -40.24
C THR A 147 13.54 38.43 -40.09
N GLY A 148 12.82 38.91 -39.04
CA GLY A 148 12.77 40.37 -38.74
C GLY A 148 14.13 40.96 -38.37
N TYR A 149 14.98 40.20 -37.71
CA TYR A 149 16.37 40.63 -37.43
C TYR A 149 17.22 40.70 -38.70
N GLU A 150 17.12 39.70 -39.57
CA GLU A 150 17.86 39.65 -40.86
C GLU A 150 17.52 40.84 -41.75
N VAL A 151 16.27 41.28 -41.79
CA VAL A 151 15.84 42.47 -42.56
C VAL A 151 15.94 43.81 -41.80
N GLY A 152 16.51 43.76 -40.57
CA GLY A 152 16.83 44.96 -39.78
C GLY A 152 15.62 45.58 -39.03
N THR A 153 14.46 44.91 -38.95
CA THR A 153 13.26 45.40 -38.27
C THR A 153 13.17 44.97 -36.81
N ARG A 154 14.02 44.03 -36.35
CA ARG A 154 14.16 43.53 -34.99
C ARG A 154 15.59 43.58 -34.50
N ASN A 155 15.80 43.61 -33.19
CA ASN A 155 17.12 43.55 -32.60
C ASN A 155 17.51 42.13 -32.10
N ILE A 156 18.78 41.95 -31.81
CA ILE A 156 19.28 40.63 -31.34
C ILE A 156 18.69 40.21 -29.98
N VAL A 157 18.30 41.17 -29.13
CA VAL A 157 17.68 40.90 -27.83
C VAL A 157 16.31 40.25 -28.02
N ASP A 158 15.54 40.66 -29.04
CA ASP A 158 14.25 40.07 -29.39
C ASP A 158 14.43 38.61 -29.80
N VAL A 159 15.46 38.31 -30.60
CA VAL A 159 15.78 36.92 -31.01
C VAL A 159 16.15 36.07 -29.80
N LEU A 160 17.00 36.55 -28.90
CA LEU A 160 17.39 35.83 -27.69
C LEU A 160 16.19 35.57 -26.75
N GLN A 161 15.29 36.55 -26.63
CA GLN A 161 14.04 36.37 -25.86
C GLN A 161 13.10 35.33 -26.49
N ALA A 162 13.00 35.32 -27.82
CA ALA A 162 12.19 34.32 -28.51
C ALA A 162 12.77 32.91 -28.35
N GLN A 163 14.10 32.81 -28.43
CA GLN A 163 14.82 31.56 -28.19
C GLN A 163 14.64 31.05 -26.74
N GLN A 164 14.73 31.93 -25.75
CA GLN A 164 14.48 31.58 -24.35
C GLN A 164 13.05 31.07 -24.14
N ARG A 165 12.05 31.70 -24.79
CA ARG A 165 10.65 31.25 -24.72
C ARG A 165 10.46 29.86 -25.34
N LEU A 166 11.14 29.55 -26.44
CA LEU A 166 11.11 28.24 -27.05
C LEU A 166 11.69 27.17 -26.09
N PHE A 167 12.87 27.42 -25.51
CA PHE A 167 13.46 26.49 -24.54
C PHE A 167 12.59 26.29 -23.30
N SER A 168 11.97 27.36 -22.79
CA SER A 168 10.99 27.25 -21.69
C SER A 168 9.80 26.37 -22.09
N SER A 169 9.25 26.57 -23.31
CA SER A 169 8.15 25.74 -23.80
C SER A 169 8.52 24.26 -23.95
N GLN A 170 9.75 23.98 -24.39
CA GLN A 170 10.28 22.61 -24.49
C GLN A 170 10.45 21.97 -23.11
N PHE A 171 10.98 22.72 -22.15
CA PHE A 171 11.10 22.27 -20.77
C PHE A 171 9.71 21.97 -20.15
N ASP A 172 8.76 22.91 -20.28
CA ASP A 172 7.40 22.74 -19.78
C ASP A 172 6.67 21.52 -20.40
N TYR A 173 6.94 21.22 -21.67
CA TYR A 173 6.41 20.05 -22.33
C TYR A 173 7.02 18.76 -21.74
N ALA A 174 8.34 18.71 -21.58
CA ALA A 174 9.01 17.56 -20.95
C ALA A 174 8.49 17.33 -19.53
N ASP A 175 8.40 18.38 -18.71
CA ASP A 175 7.87 18.31 -17.34
C ASP A 175 6.45 17.78 -17.32
N SER A 176 5.56 18.27 -18.24
CA SER A 176 4.19 17.81 -18.33
C SER A 176 4.07 16.32 -18.69
N ARG A 177 4.99 15.80 -19.54
CA ARG A 177 5.06 14.37 -19.87
C ARG A 177 5.45 13.53 -18.65
N TYR A 178 6.46 13.94 -17.89
CA TYR A 178 6.87 13.22 -16.68
C TYR A 178 5.78 13.25 -15.61
N ASN A 179 5.08 14.36 -15.45
CA ASN A 179 3.96 14.46 -14.52
C ASN A 179 2.81 13.52 -14.90
N TYR A 180 2.46 13.44 -16.19
CA TYR A 180 1.47 12.48 -16.71
C TYR A 180 1.87 11.04 -16.38
N VAL A 181 3.09 10.64 -16.69
CA VAL A 181 3.59 9.29 -16.43
C VAL A 181 3.57 8.99 -14.93
N SER A 182 4.06 9.92 -14.10
CA SER A 182 4.07 9.77 -12.64
C SER A 182 2.66 9.58 -12.08
N ASN A 183 1.68 10.39 -12.52
CA ASN A 183 0.30 10.27 -12.07
C ASN A 183 -0.37 8.99 -12.57
N LEU A 184 -0.06 8.54 -13.79
CA LEU A 184 -0.54 7.26 -14.32
C LEU A 184 -0.02 6.07 -13.50
N MET A 185 1.27 6.09 -13.13
CA MET A 185 1.86 5.03 -12.30
C MET A 185 1.26 5.02 -10.89
N ARG A 186 1.04 6.19 -10.31
CA ARG A 186 0.36 6.31 -9.02
C ARG A 186 -1.09 5.80 -9.08
N LEU A 187 -1.80 6.08 -10.16
CA LEU A 187 -3.15 5.55 -10.37
C LEU A 187 -3.15 4.02 -10.42
N LYS A 188 -2.25 3.42 -11.21
CA LYS A 188 -2.07 1.96 -11.26
C LYS A 188 -1.67 1.38 -9.90
N GLN A 189 -0.80 2.05 -9.16
CA GLN A 189 -0.38 1.65 -7.81
C GLN A 189 -1.57 1.63 -6.84
N VAL A 190 -2.36 2.68 -6.81
CA VAL A 190 -3.54 2.77 -5.93
C VAL A 190 -4.60 1.76 -6.36
N ALA A 191 -4.77 1.53 -7.65
CA ALA A 191 -5.66 0.49 -8.18
C ALA A 191 -5.15 -0.94 -7.90
N GLY A 192 -3.88 -1.12 -7.51
CA GLY A 192 -3.29 -2.44 -7.30
C GLY A 192 -3.02 -3.21 -8.59
N SER A 193 -3.01 -2.51 -9.74
CA SER A 193 -2.80 -3.07 -11.08
C SER A 193 -1.41 -2.79 -11.66
N LEU A 194 -0.50 -2.20 -10.85
CA LEU A 194 0.87 -1.93 -11.27
C LEU A 194 1.65 -3.25 -11.36
N ILE A 195 2.24 -3.51 -12.54
CA ILE A 195 3.06 -4.70 -12.82
C ILE A 195 4.45 -4.30 -13.30
N ASP A 196 5.41 -5.23 -13.22
CA ASP A 196 6.80 -4.99 -13.64
C ASP A 196 6.92 -4.58 -15.13
N ALA A 197 6.00 -5.04 -15.98
CA ALA A 197 5.93 -4.64 -17.38
C ALA A 197 5.67 -3.13 -17.54
N ASP A 198 4.87 -2.52 -16.66
CA ASP A 198 4.60 -1.08 -16.69
C ASP A 198 5.88 -0.27 -16.40
N LEU A 199 6.75 -0.79 -15.53
CA LEU A 199 8.04 -0.17 -15.20
C LEU A 199 9.06 -0.34 -16.35
N ALA A 200 9.03 -1.49 -17.03
CA ALA A 200 9.87 -1.71 -18.22
C ALA A 200 9.47 -0.78 -19.38
N GLU A 201 8.17 -0.53 -19.57
CA GLU A 201 7.66 0.40 -20.57
C GLU A 201 8.11 1.85 -20.30
N LEU A 202 8.24 2.24 -19.03
CA LEU A 202 8.82 3.54 -18.62
C LEU A 202 10.25 3.73 -19.11
N ASN A 203 11.08 2.70 -19.06
CA ASN A 203 12.47 2.77 -19.48
C ASN A 203 12.61 3.00 -21.01
N ASN A 204 11.57 2.66 -21.77
CA ASN A 204 11.50 2.92 -23.23
C ASN A 204 10.91 4.32 -23.54
N PHE A 205 10.42 5.06 -22.53
CA PHE A 205 9.78 6.37 -22.69
C PHE A 205 10.79 7.53 -22.56
N THR A 206 11.98 7.24 -22.04
CA THR A 206 13.12 8.16 -21.95
C THR A 206 13.97 8.11 -23.20
#